data_9bcb9ae947117b9203d5329bbd667465
#
_entry.id   9bcb9ae947117b9203d5329bbd667465
#
_cell.length_a   1.000
_cell.length_b   1.000
_cell.length_c   1.000
_cell.angle_alpha   90.00
_cell.angle_beta   90.00
_cell.angle_gamma   90.00
#
_symmetry.space_group_name_H-M   'P 1'
#
loop_
_entity.id
_entity.type
_entity.pdbx_description
1 polymer ?
#
loop_
_entity_poly.entity_id
_entity_poly.type
_entity_poly.pdbx_seq_one_letter_code
_entity_poly.pdbx_strand_id
1 'polypeptide(L)'
;MAIAKKAPATANKTFSAAERGAMKEAAREAKRGKNFDGEAEVKASIAKMSEADRKLAEKIHAIVKAAAPSLLPKTWYGMPAYANDAGKTICFFQNAGKFKARYSTLGFNDAAKLDDGNFWPVAYALTTLTAADEKAIAALVKQAAG
;
A
#
# COMPACT_ATOMS: atom_id res chain seq x y z
N MET A 1 -29.96 -34.93 -18.88
CA MET A 1 -29.20 -34.80 -17.70
C MET A 1 -28.92 -33.35 -17.36
N ALA A 2 -29.58 -32.85 -16.39
CA ALA A 2 -29.40 -31.48 -15.98
C ALA A 2 -28.22 -31.37 -15.03
N ILE A 3 -27.29 -30.52 -15.32
CA ILE A 3 -26.22 -30.23 -14.43
C ILE A 3 -26.58 -29.02 -13.63
N ALA A 4 -26.67 -29.19 -12.35
CA ALA A 4 -26.96 -28.06 -11.49
C ALA A 4 -25.81 -27.08 -11.57
N LYS A 5 -26.06 -25.94 -12.10
CA LYS A 5 -25.09 -24.89 -12.11
C LYS A 5 -24.95 -24.34 -10.73
N LYS A 6 -23.72 -24.32 -10.26
CA LYS A 6 -23.43 -23.65 -9.01
C LYS A 6 -23.87 -22.22 -9.10
N ALA A 7 -24.63 -21.81 -8.14
CA ALA A 7 -25.05 -20.43 -8.08
C ALA A 7 -23.86 -19.51 -7.93
N PRO A 8 -23.92 -18.33 -8.52
CA PRO A 8 -22.85 -17.34 -8.36
C PRO A 8 -22.62 -16.91 -6.92
N ALA A 9 -23.50 -17.27 -6.03
CA ALA A 9 -23.37 -16.93 -4.61
C ALA A 9 -22.06 -17.41 -4.02
N THR A 10 -21.45 -18.44 -4.60
CA THR A 10 -20.16 -18.90 -4.12
C THR A 10 -19.03 -17.92 -4.42
N ALA A 11 -19.24 -16.96 -5.31
CA ALA A 11 -18.25 -15.96 -5.64
C ALA A 11 -17.86 -15.13 -4.41
N ASN A 12 -18.80 -14.87 -3.52
CA ASN A 12 -18.51 -14.12 -2.28
C ASN A 12 -17.61 -14.88 -1.32
N LYS A 13 -17.55 -16.19 -1.46
CA LYS A 13 -16.72 -17.04 -0.63
C LYS A 13 -15.28 -17.11 -1.11
N THR A 14 -15.00 -16.63 -2.33
CA THR A 14 -13.65 -16.63 -2.89
C THR A 14 -12.78 -15.56 -2.28
N PHE A 15 -13.37 -14.56 -1.62
CA PHE A 15 -12.63 -13.49 -0.99
C PHE A 15 -12.60 -13.68 0.52
N SER A 16 -11.43 -13.52 1.10
CA SER A 16 -11.26 -13.53 2.54
C SER A 16 -11.91 -12.29 3.17
N ALA A 17 -12.07 -12.30 4.48
CA ALA A 17 -12.56 -11.13 5.20
C ALA A 17 -11.64 -9.92 4.99
N ALA A 18 -10.32 -10.17 4.95
CA ALA A 18 -9.34 -9.11 4.71
C ALA A 18 -9.49 -8.52 3.31
N GLU A 19 -9.70 -9.36 2.31
CA GLU A 19 -9.91 -8.90 0.93
C GLU A 19 -11.21 -8.13 0.78
N ARG A 20 -12.28 -8.60 1.42
CA ARG A 20 -13.56 -7.86 1.42
C ARG A 20 -13.42 -6.51 2.12
N GLY A 21 -12.67 -6.46 3.21
CA GLY A 21 -12.39 -5.21 3.91
C GLY A 21 -11.63 -4.22 3.04
N ALA A 22 -10.62 -4.71 2.30
CA ALA A 22 -9.85 -3.88 1.38
C ALA A 22 -10.72 -3.34 0.25
N MET A 23 -11.62 -4.15 -0.30
CA MET A 23 -12.55 -3.71 -1.34
C MET A 23 -13.53 -2.67 -0.82
N LYS A 24 -13.99 -2.83 0.42
CA LYS A 24 -14.85 -1.86 1.09
C LYS A 24 -14.14 -0.52 1.24
N GLU A 25 -12.89 -0.54 1.66
CA GLU A 25 -12.07 0.66 1.78
C GLU A 25 -11.85 1.32 0.42
N ALA A 26 -11.59 0.54 -0.63
CA ALA A 26 -11.44 1.08 -1.98
C ALA A 26 -12.72 1.77 -2.45
N ALA A 27 -13.89 1.18 -2.15
CA ALA A 27 -15.17 1.80 -2.50
C ALA A 27 -15.39 3.11 -1.77
N ARG A 28 -15.02 3.18 -0.48
CA ARG A 28 -15.09 4.40 0.31
C ARG A 28 -14.15 5.46 -0.27
N GLU A 29 -12.94 5.07 -0.61
CA GLU A 29 -11.95 5.96 -1.19
C GLU A 29 -12.40 6.55 -2.52
N ALA A 30 -13.07 5.75 -3.34
CA ALA A 30 -13.61 6.22 -4.61
C ALA A 30 -14.68 7.31 -4.43
N LYS A 31 -15.39 7.32 -3.32
CA LYS A 31 -16.49 8.25 -3.06
C LYS A 31 -16.05 9.54 -2.37
N ARG A 32 -14.83 9.60 -1.82
CA ARG A 32 -14.44 10.70 -0.96
C ARG A 32 -14.14 12.02 -1.68
N GLY A 33 -14.04 12.02 -2.99
CA GLY A 33 -13.72 13.23 -3.74
C GLY A 33 -12.25 13.65 -3.62
N LYS A 34 -11.95 14.87 -4.07
CA LYS A 34 -10.57 15.37 -4.14
C LYS A 34 -10.10 16.06 -2.87
N ASN A 35 -11.02 16.60 -2.09
CA ASN A 35 -10.68 17.35 -0.88
C ASN A 35 -10.76 16.46 0.34
N PHE A 36 -9.67 15.78 0.63
CA PHE A 36 -9.56 14.95 1.82
C PHE A 36 -8.18 15.16 2.45
N ASP A 37 -8.10 14.88 3.74
CA ASP A 37 -6.83 14.96 4.45
C ASP A 37 -6.11 13.62 4.36
N GLY A 38 -5.23 13.49 3.37
CA GLY A 38 -4.50 12.24 3.13
C GLY A 38 -3.58 11.86 4.28
N GLU A 39 -2.95 12.85 4.90
CA GLU A 39 -2.08 12.60 6.06
C GLU A 39 -2.89 11.99 7.21
N ALA A 40 -4.06 12.54 7.50
CA ALA A 40 -4.94 12.02 8.55
C ALA A 40 -5.44 10.62 8.21
N GLU A 41 -5.76 10.35 6.94
CA GLU A 41 -6.18 9.01 6.51
C GLU A 41 -5.09 7.98 6.71
N VAL A 42 -3.87 8.31 6.34
CA VAL A 42 -2.72 7.41 6.52
C VAL A 42 -2.48 7.15 8.00
N LYS A 43 -2.51 8.19 8.82
CA LYS A 43 -2.32 8.03 10.26
C LYS A 43 -3.41 7.16 10.88
N ALA A 44 -4.65 7.32 10.46
CA ALA A 44 -5.76 6.48 10.93
C ALA A 44 -5.59 5.02 10.51
N SER A 45 -5.12 4.78 9.29
CA SER A 45 -4.82 3.44 8.80
C SER A 45 -3.72 2.78 9.64
N ILE A 46 -2.64 3.50 9.89
CA ILE A 46 -1.51 3.01 10.69
C ILE A 46 -1.96 2.70 12.13
N ALA A 47 -2.80 3.53 12.70
CA ALA A 47 -3.27 3.35 14.08
C ALA A 47 -4.04 2.04 14.28
N LYS A 48 -4.62 1.49 13.22
CA LYS A 48 -5.37 0.23 13.28
C LYS A 48 -4.48 -1.01 13.20
N MET A 49 -3.21 -0.86 12.90
CA MET A 49 -2.29 -1.98 12.74
C MET A 49 -1.82 -2.51 14.09
N SER A 50 -1.30 -3.75 14.08
CA SER A 50 -0.60 -4.29 15.24
C SER A 50 0.61 -3.42 15.58
N GLU A 51 1.14 -3.56 16.79
CA GLU A 51 2.28 -2.75 17.22
C GLU A 51 3.48 -2.89 16.28
N ALA A 52 3.83 -4.11 15.91
CA ALA A 52 4.97 -4.37 15.02
C ALA A 52 4.75 -3.75 13.64
N ASP A 53 3.57 -3.95 13.05
CA ASP A 53 3.23 -3.40 11.75
C ASP A 53 3.19 -1.88 11.79
N ARG A 54 2.65 -1.33 12.88
CA ARG A 54 2.53 0.12 13.06
C ARG A 54 3.91 0.78 13.11
N LYS A 55 4.85 0.21 13.85
CA LYS A 55 6.22 0.74 13.92
C LYS A 55 6.87 0.78 12.54
N LEU A 56 6.68 -0.28 11.78
CA LEU A 56 7.24 -0.37 10.43
C LEU A 56 6.57 0.65 9.50
N ALA A 57 5.25 0.75 9.56
CA ALA A 57 4.50 1.72 8.77
C ALA A 57 4.91 3.16 9.08
N GLU A 58 5.13 3.46 10.35
CA GLU A 58 5.58 4.79 10.76
C GLU A 58 6.98 5.12 10.23
N LYS A 59 7.87 4.13 10.21
CA LYS A 59 9.19 4.32 9.61
C LYS A 59 9.09 4.60 8.11
N ILE A 60 8.29 3.81 7.40
CA ILE A 60 8.09 4.02 5.96
C ILE A 60 7.49 5.39 5.70
N HIS A 61 6.51 5.79 6.48
CA HIS A 61 5.87 7.11 6.33
C HIS A 61 6.89 8.23 6.47
N ALA A 62 7.73 8.16 7.50
CA ALA A 62 8.77 9.15 7.73
C ALA A 62 9.81 9.16 6.59
N ILE A 63 10.20 8.00 6.11
CA ILE A 63 11.16 7.87 5.01
C ILE A 63 10.61 8.52 3.74
N VAL A 64 9.37 8.21 3.39
CA VAL A 64 8.74 8.76 2.18
C VAL A 64 8.65 10.28 2.28
N LYS A 65 8.22 10.80 3.42
CA LYS A 65 8.09 12.26 3.59
C LYS A 65 9.43 12.97 3.49
N ALA A 66 10.50 12.35 3.98
CA ALA A 66 11.84 12.95 3.90
C ALA A 66 12.47 12.79 2.53
N ALA A 67 12.33 11.62 1.91
CA ALA A 67 13.01 11.30 0.64
C ALA A 67 12.27 11.86 -0.58
N ALA A 68 10.95 11.94 -0.52
CA ALA A 68 10.12 12.39 -1.63
C ALA A 68 8.98 13.28 -1.11
N PRO A 69 9.30 14.50 -0.66
CA PRO A 69 8.29 15.38 -0.07
C PRO A 69 7.21 15.82 -1.05
N SER A 70 7.42 15.65 -2.35
CA SER A 70 6.42 15.95 -3.37
C SER A 70 5.30 14.93 -3.41
N LEU A 71 5.49 13.73 -2.87
CA LEU A 71 4.45 12.72 -2.86
C LEU A 71 3.39 13.04 -1.81
N LEU A 72 2.13 12.85 -2.19
CA LEU A 72 0.99 13.15 -1.35
C LEU A 72 0.48 11.86 -0.70
N PRO A 73 0.38 11.83 0.64
CA PRO A 73 -0.14 10.65 1.32
C PRO A 73 -1.63 10.47 1.07
N LYS A 74 -2.05 9.23 0.99
CA LYS A 74 -3.46 8.84 0.88
C LYS A 74 -3.59 7.39 1.32
N THR A 75 -4.83 6.90 1.47
CA THR A 75 -5.05 5.47 1.59
C THR A 75 -5.46 4.89 0.24
N TRP A 76 -5.04 3.66 -0.01
CA TRP A 76 -5.34 2.91 -1.21
C TRP A 76 -5.68 1.48 -0.78
N TYR A 77 -6.91 1.06 -0.98
CA TYR A 77 -7.43 -0.19 -0.40
C TYR A 77 -7.20 -0.25 1.11
N GLY A 78 -7.30 0.90 1.77
CA GLY A 78 -7.05 1.02 3.21
C GLY A 78 -5.59 1.03 3.62
N MET A 79 -4.66 0.91 2.68
CA MET A 79 -3.22 0.91 2.96
C MET A 79 -2.63 2.30 2.83
N PRO A 80 -1.61 2.64 3.62
CA PRO A 80 -0.84 3.86 3.40
C PRO A 80 -0.25 3.86 1.99
N ALA A 81 -0.46 4.92 1.26
CA ALA A 81 0.01 5.06 -0.11
C ALA A 81 0.45 6.50 -0.35
N TYR A 82 1.26 6.68 -1.38
CA TYR A 82 1.87 7.97 -1.67
C TYR A 82 1.78 8.21 -3.17
N ALA A 83 1.13 9.31 -3.54
CA ALA A 83 0.78 9.60 -4.93
C ALA A 83 1.54 10.81 -5.46
N ASN A 84 1.71 10.86 -6.77
CA ASN A 84 2.23 12.06 -7.42
C ASN A 84 1.13 13.11 -7.56
N ASP A 85 1.47 14.27 -8.09
CA ASP A 85 0.53 15.39 -8.26
C ASP A 85 -0.59 15.09 -9.25
N ALA A 86 -0.39 14.12 -10.14
CA ALA A 86 -1.45 13.64 -11.03
C ALA A 86 -2.41 12.66 -10.35
N GLY A 87 -2.21 12.37 -9.07
CA GLY A 87 -3.06 11.46 -8.30
C GLY A 87 -2.74 9.99 -8.49
N LYS A 88 -1.67 9.65 -9.20
CA LYS A 88 -1.27 8.27 -9.40
C LYS A 88 -0.43 7.77 -8.24
N THR A 89 -0.78 6.61 -7.70
CA THR A 89 -0.03 6.00 -6.62
C THR A 89 1.34 5.57 -7.09
N ILE A 90 2.37 6.07 -6.42
CA ILE A 90 3.76 5.72 -6.70
C ILE A 90 4.19 4.52 -5.89
N CYS A 91 3.90 4.54 -4.58
CA CYS A 91 4.23 3.41 -3.70
C CYS A 91 3.19 3.28 -2.60
N PHE A 92 3.19 2.11 -1.97
CA PHE A 92 2.26 1.80 -0.89
C PHE A 92 2.90 0.83 0.11
N PHE A 93 2.36 0.84 1.30
CA PHE A 93 2.79 -0.08 2.37
C PHE A 93 1.64 -1.02 2.72
N GLN A 94 1.86 -2.33 2.54
CA GLN A 94 0.92 -3.36 2.94
C GLN A 94 1.45 -4.04 4.19
N ASN A 95 0.77 -3.84 5.32
CA ASN A 95 1.20 -4.45 6.57
C ASN A 95 0.95 -5.96 6.57
N ALA A 96 1.85 -6.71 7.18
CA ALA A 96 1.81 -8.17 7.19
C ALA A 96 0.48 -8.71 7.73
N GLY A 97 -0.04 -8.09 8.78
CA GLY A 97 -1.27 -8.54 9.42
C GLY A 97 -2.52 -8.38 8.57
N LYS A 98 -2.51 -7.51 7.56
CA LYS A 98 -3.69 -7.24 6.73
C LYS A 98 -4.18 -8.49 6.01
N PHE A 99 -3.27 -9.28 5.45
CA PHE A 99 -3.60 -10.52 4.74
C PHE A 99 -2.93 -11.73 5.37
N LYS A 100 -2.54 -11.65 6.63
CA LYS A 100 -1.90 -12.73 7.39
C LYS A 100 -0.65 -13.26 6.69
N ALA A 101 0.14 -12.34 6.15
CA ALA A 101 1.42 -12.67 5.54
C ALA A 101 2.53 -12.68 6.60
N ARG A 102 3.66 -13.33 6.28
CA ARG A 102 4.80 -13.38 7.19
C ARG A 102 5.71 -12.16 7.10
N TYR A 103 5.48 -11.28 6.14
CA TYR A 103 6.24 -10.03 5.98
C TYR A 103 5.31 -8.93 5.48
N SER A 104 5.71 -7.69 5.71
CA SER A 104 5.04 -6.54 5.11
C SER A 104 5.62 -6.28 3.72
N THR A 105 4.92 -5.51 2.91
CA THR A 105 5.35 -5.23 1.53
C THR A 105 5.42 -3.73 1.29
N LEU A 106 6.53 -3.29 0.74
CA LEU A 106 6.63 -1.98 0.11
C LEU A 106 6.51 -2.21 -1.39
N GLY A 107 5.42 -1.75 -1.97
CA GLY A 107 5.14 -1.95 -3.38
C GLY A 107 5.19 -0.65 -4.16
N PHE A 108 5.53 -0.76 -5.44
CA PHE A 108 5.59 0.36 -6.36
C PHE A 108 4.67 0.10 -7.54
N ASN A 109 3.93 1.11 -7.95
CA ASN A 109 2.98 0.99 -9.03
C ASN A 109 3.58 1.48 -10.37
N ASP A 110 2.75 1.41 -11.40
CA ASP A 110 3.17 1.70 -12.77
C ASP A 110 3.86 3.06 -12.95
N ALA A 111 3.40 4.07 -12.23
CA ALA A 111 3.95 5.42 -12.36
C ALA A 111 5.30 5.62 -11.65
N ALA A 112 5.77 4.64 -10.90
CA ALA A 112 7.07 4.71 -10.22
C ALA A 112 8.21 4.61 -11.23
N LYS A 113 9.20 5.48 -11.10
CA LYS A 113 10.29 5.59 -12.07
C LYS A 113 11.47 4.70 -11.66
N LEU A 114 11.24 3.39 -11.65
CA LEU A 114 12.23 2.39 -11.26
C LEU A 114 12.75 1.56 -12.42
N ASP A 115 12.41 1.92 -13.64
CA ASP A 115 12.81 1.19 -14.84
C ASP A 115 14.31 0.95 -14.87
N ASP A 116 14.68 -0.30 -15.14
CA ASP A 116 16.08 -0.73 -15.22
C ASP A 116 16.16 -1.87 -16.22
N GLY A 117 16.49 -1.54 -17.46
CA GLY A 117 16.48 -2.52 -18.55
C GLY A 117 15.08 -2.96 -18.92
N ASN A 118 14.91 -4.26 -19.12
CA ASN A 118 13.64 -4.85 -19.55
C ASN A 118 12.83 -5.47 -18.41
N PHE A 119 13.40 -5.53 -17.21
CA PHE A 119 12.69 -6.00 -16.02
C PHE A 119 13.35 -5.41 -14.77
N TRP A 120 12.54 -5.16 -13.74
CA TRP A 120 13.01 -4.59 -12.47
C TRP A 120 12.05 -4.94 -11.33
N PRO A 121 12.54 -4.95 -10.10
CA PRO A 121 11.67 -5.26 -8.96
C PRO A 121 10.71 -4.10 -8.68
N VAL A 122 9.48 -4.44 -8.31
CA VAL A 122 8.46 -3.45 -7.93
C VAL A 122 7.84 -3.72 -6.57
N ALA A 123 8.26 -4.79 -5.89
CA ALA A 123 7.76 -5.11 -4.56
C ALA A 123 8.89 -5.67 -3.70
N TYR A 124 8.92 -5.24 -2.45
CA TYR A 124 9.97 -5.60 -1.50
C TYR A 124 9.35 -6.10 -0.22
N ALA A 125 9.82 -7.24 0.27
CA ALA A 125 9.40 -7.79 1.54
C ALA A 125 10.14 -7.10 2.67
N LEU A 126 9.41 -6.68 3.70
CA LEU A 126 9.98 -5.99 4.85
C LEU A 126 9.68 -6.77 6.12
N THR A 127 10.70 -6.96 6.95
CA THR A 127 10.52 -7.51 8.29
C THR A 127 10.98 -6.50 9.32
N THR A 128 12.24 -6.53 9.69
CA THR A 128 12.85 -5.54 10.60
C THR A 128 13.83 -4.72 9.78
N LEU A 129 13.80 -3.40 9.95
CA LEU A 129 14.65 -2.51 9.17
C LEU A 129 15.82 -2.01 10.01
N THR A 130 17.03 -2.20 9.49
CA THR A 130 18.25 -1.57 10.03
C THR A 130 18.38 -0.16 9.45
N ALA A 131 19.31 0.62 9.98
CA ALA A 131 19.59 1.95 9.43
C ALA A 131 20.02 1.88 7.95
N ALA A 132 20.78 0.85 7.58
CA ALA A 132 21.19 0.65 6.20
C ALA A 132 20.00 0.33 5.30
N ASP A 133 19.04 -0.46 5.80
CA ASP A 133 17.81 -0.77 5.08
C ASP A 133 16.98 0.50 4.85
N GLU A 134 16.85 1.33 5.86
CA GLU A 134 16.09 2.57 5.76
C GLU A 134 16.70 3.51 4.72
N LYS A 135 18.03 3.56 4.66
CA LYS A 135 18.75 4.36 3.68
C LYS A 135 18.51 3.85 2.25
N ALA A 136 18.54 2.53 2.08
CA ALA A 136 18.27 1.92 0.78
C ALA A 136 16.83 2.18 0.32
N ILE A 137 15.88 2.10 1.24
CA ILE A 137 14.47 2.38 0.95
C ILE A 137 14.29 3.86 0.57
N ALA A 138 14.95 4.76 1.28
CA ALA A 138 14.89 6.19 0.96
C ALA A 138 15.37 6.46 -0.46
N ALA A 139 16.47 5.81 -0.89
CA ALA A 139 16.97 5.95 -2.24
C ALA A 139 16.00 5.42 -3.29
N LEU A 140 15.34 4.28 -3.00
CA LEU A 140 14.31 3.72 -3.88
C LEU A 140 13.13 4.66 -4.04
N VAL A 141 12.63 5.19 -2.93
CA VAL A 141 11.48 6.09 -2.93
C VAL A 141 11.80 7.36 -3.70
N LYS A 142 12.98 7.91 -3.48
CA LYS A 142 13.41 9.12 -4.19
C LYS A 142 13.48 8.88 -5.69
N GLN A 143 14.05 7.75 -6.10
CA GLN A 143 14.11 7.38 -7.51
C GLN A 143 12.72 7.18 -8.09
N ALA A 144 11.85 6.48 -7.38
CA ALA A 144 10.48 6.18 -7.83
C ALA A 144 9.67 7.46 -8.06
N ALA A 145 9.86 8.45 -7.23
CA ALA A 145 9.16 9.73 -7.33
C ALA A 145 9.63 10.56 -8.51
N GLY A 146 10.84 10.37 -8.93
CA GLY A 146 11.45 11.12 -10.07
C GLY A 146 12.23 12.34 -9.60
#